data_8de11a7c36d5db791117947ee3fc0602
#
_entry.id   8de11a7c36d5db791117947ee3fc0602
#
_cell.length_a   1.000
_cell.length_b   1.000
_cell.length_c   1.000
_cell.angle_alpha   90.00
_cell.angle_beta   90.00
_cell.angle_gamma   90.00
#
_symmetry.space_group_name_H-M   'P 1'
#
loop_
_entity.id
_entity.type
_entity.pdbx_description
1 polymer ?
#
loop_
_entity_poly.entity_id
_entity_poly.type
_entity_poly.pdbx_seq_one_letter_code
_entity_poly.pdbx_strand_id
1 'polypeptide(L)'
;MLATCGDNHLGGDDFDERIVNFVCDAFQREHHADLHRDLAAMVRVKEAAEQAKKELSVTEMTTISLPFISTVGGQAVHLEQTLTRAKFNELTADLVARTEGPVRSALSDAGIAASELGKVLLVGGSTRIPAVQEKVRQLTGIMPSKSINPDECVAQGAAIQGDTLNEHTTLTNSTGLLLLDVTPLSLAIETVGGVATRVVERNSTLPVHYQQVFTTAGMFQSSVEINVLQGERPMARDNKSIGKFRLKGIRRAMAGVPKIEVTFDIDTNGILTVSARDQDTGRAQSITITADNKMSEDEIQQAIRDAEQYAAQDAFRRDLMDTINQAQHLLAQVSAALNQCSRQLDKDEKKRVKDDEAALRHLIGRAKPDKMTADDLSAIKSAMATLESSSAHLMSLFDPNAQGSGQS
;
A
#
# COMPACT_ATOMS: atom_id res chain seq x y z
N MET A 1 -0.91 18.11 -1.22
CA MET A 1 -0.55 17.24 -0.08
C MET A 1 0.82 16.66 -0.37
N LEU A 2 1.68 16.46 0.63
CA LEU A 2 3.01 15.84 0.41
C LEU A 2 3.00 14.36 0.78
N ALA A 3 2.37 14.02 1.91
CA ALA A 3 2.19 12.64 2.35
C ALA A 3 0.95 12.52 3.24
N THR A 4 0.46 11.31 3.40
CA THR A 4 -0.62 10.96 4.32
C THR A 4 -0.32 9.62 4.99
N CYS A 5 -0.63 9.51 6.27
CA CYS A 5 -0.55 8.27 7.04
C CYS A 5 -1.55 8.32 8.19
N GLY A 6 -2.17 7.21 8.54
CA GLY A 6 -3.20 7.16 9.58
C GLY A 6 -3.31 5.78 10.23
N ASP A 7 -4.12 5.70 11.28
CA ASP A 7 -4.61 4.47 11.90
C ASP A 7 -6.13 4.59 11.98
N ASN A 8 -6.83 3.97 11.05
CA ASN A 8 -8.28 4.03 10.91
C ASN A 8 -9.03 3.06 11.85
N HIS A 9 -8.31 2.23 12.59
CA HIS A 9 -8.82 1.45 13.71
C HIS A 9 -8.64 2.19 15.05
N LEU A 10 -8.32 3.49 15.01
CA LEU A 10 -8.17 4.31 16.21
C LEU A 10 -9.08 5.53 16.12
N GLY A 11 -10.09 5.56 16.97
CA GLY A 11 -11.09 6.62 17.01
C GLY A 11 -11.60 6.93 18.40
N GLY A 12 -12.62 7.79 18.48
CA GLY A 12 -13.26 8.17 19.74
C GLY A 12 -13.88 7.01 20.49
N ASP A 13 -14.40 6.02 19.75
CA ASP A 13 -15.08 4.85 20.30
C ASP A 13 -14.12 3.95 21.09
N ASP A 14 -12.85 3.87 20.70
CA ASP A 14 -11.83 3.11 21.45
C ASP A 14 -11.60 3.72 22.84
N PHE A 15 -11.59 5.05 22.92
CA PHE A 15 -11.51 5.76 24.20
C PHE A 15 -12.74 5.52 25.06
N ASP A 16 -13.94 5.51 24.44
CA ASP A 16 -15.18 5.21 25.13
C ASP A 16 -15.20 3.79 25.68
N GLU A 17 -14.72 2.82 24.90
CA GLU A 17 -14.64 1.42 25.32
C GLU A 17 -13.75 1.23 26.55
N ARG A 18 -12.65 1.99 26.69
CA ARG A 18 -11.82 1.98 27.90
C ARG A 18 -12.61 2.42 29.13
N ILE A 19 -13.46 3.45 28.99
CA ILE A 19 -14.32 3.92 30.08
C ILE A 19 -15.42 2.89 30.37
N VAL A 20 -16.05 2.34 29.33
CA VAL A 20 -17.09 1.29 29.47
C VAL A 20 -16.53 0.10 30.26
N ASN A 21 -15.38 -0.41 29.87
CA ASN A 21 -14.75 -1.54 30.55
C ASN A 21 -14.41 -1.22 32.02
N PHE A 22 -13.86 -0.03 32.28
CA PHE A 22 -13.56 0.42 33.63
C PHE A 22 -14.81 0.47 34.52
N VAL A 23 -15.91 1.00 33.99
CA VAL A 23 -17.18 1.15 34.70
C VAL A 23 -17.87 -0.20 34.92
N CYS A 24 -17.87 -1.09 33.90
CA CYS A 24 -18.43 -2.44 34.01
C CYS A 24 -17.65 -3.30 35.02
N ASP A 25 -16.32 -3.21 35.03
CA ASP A 25 -15.47 -3.90 35.99
C ASP A 25 -15.70 -3.39 37.43
N ALA A 26 -15.92 -2.10 37.62
CA ALA A 26 -16.25 -1.52 38.90
C ALA A 26 -17.61 -2.05 39.41
N PHE A 27 -18.62 -2.03 38.55
CA PHE A 27 -19.95 -2.54 38.86
C PHE A 27 -19.94 -4.05 39.20
N GLN A 28 -19.19 -4.84 38.43
CA GLN A 28 -19.07 -6.28 38.69
C GLN A 28 -18.42 -6.57 40.05
N ARG A 29 -17.41 -5.78 40.43
CA ARG A 29 -16.77 -5.92 41.76
C ARG A 29 -17.71 -5.56 42.91
N GLU A 30 -18.56 -4.56 42.73
CA GLU A 30 -19.46 -4.07 43.77
C GLU A 30 -20.74 -4.92 43.92
N HIS A 31 -21.34 -5.28 42.76
CA HIS A 31 -22.67 -5.93 42.74
C HIS A 31 -22.61 -7.41 42.32
N HIS A 32 -21.44 -7.95 41.99
CA HIS A 32 -21.25 -9.33 41.46
C HIS A 32 -22.13 -9.67 40.27
N ALA A 33 -22.46 -8.64 39.44
CA ALA A 33 -23.31 -8.76 38.27
C ALA A 33 -22.59 -8.18 37.04
N ASP A 34 -22.77 -8.84 35.91
CA ASP A 34 -22.13 -8.50 34.65
C ASP A 34 -23.10 -7.70 33.76
N LEU A 35 -22.82 -6.42 33.56
CA LEU A 35 -23.65 -5.52 32.72
C LEU A 35 -23.58 -5.88 31.24
N HIS A 36 -22.53 -6.55 30.76
CA HIS A 36 -22.41 -6.93 29.35
C HIS A 36 -23.52 -7.88 28.88
N ARG A 37 -24.23 -8.53 29.80
CA ARG A 37 -25.36 -9.41 29.51
C ARG A 37 -26.67 -8.67 29.29
N ASP A 38 -26.74 -7.39 29.62
CA ASP A 38 -27.93 -6.54 29.49
C ASP A 38 -27.68 -5.48 28.42
N LEU A 39 -28.22 -5.70 27.20
CA LEU A 39 -28.09 -4.79 26.08
C LEU A 39 -28.59 -3.38 26.36
N ALA A 40 -29.71 -3.26 27.14
CA ALA A 40 -30.28 -1.95 27.47
C ALA A 40 -29.35 -1.20 28.43
N ALA A 41 -28.78 -1.89 29.42
CA ALA A 41 -27.78 -1.31 30.31
C ALA A 41 -26.54 -0.87 29.57
N MET A 42 -26.03 -1.70 28.64
CA MET A 42 -24.83 -1.40 27.85
C MET A 42 -24.98 -0.17 26.96
N VAL A 43 -26.17 0.07 26.36
CA VAL A 43 -26.41 1.29 25.58
C VAL A 43 -26.27 2.53 26.49
N ARG A 44 -26.89 2.51 27.67
CA ARG A 44 -26.79 3.60 28.63
C ARG A 44 -25.37 3.83 29.17
N VAL A 45 -24.63 2.74 29.40
CA VAL A 45 -23.21 2.83 29.84
C VAL A 45 -22.35 3.45 28.74
N LYS A 46 -22.54 3.07 27.47
CA LYS A 46 -21.81 3.65 26.35
C LYS A 46 -22.07 5.15 26.17
N GLU A 47 -23.34 5.57 26.21
CA GLU A 47 -23.70 6.97 26.13
C GLU A 47 -23.09 7.80 27.29
N ALA A 48 -23.14 7.25 28.52
CA ALA A 48 -22.52 7.90 29.67
C ALA A 48 -21.00 7.94 29.62
N ALA A 49 -20.36 6.91 29.05
CA ALA A 49 -18.91 6.87 28.82
C ALA A 49 -18.46 7.93 27.80
N GLU A 50 -19.17 8.08 26.69
CA GLU A 50 -18.91 9.12 25.70
C GLU A 50 -19.07 10.53 26.33
N GLN A 51 -20.12 10.73 27.10
CA GLN A 51 -20.33 11.99 27.80
C GLN A 51 -19.21 12.27 28.79
N ALA A 52 -18.80 11.29 29.59
CA ALA A 52 -17.66 11.40 30.52
C ALA A 52 -16.36 11.74 29.82
N LYS A 53 -16.05 11.11 28.66
CA LYS A 53 -14.90 11.46 27.82
C LYS A 53 -14.93 12.94 27.41
N LYS A 54 -16.08 13.44 26.95
CA LYS A 54 -16.24 14.84 26.56
C LYS A 54 -16.02 15.79 27.75
N GLU A 55 -16.58 15.49 28.89
CA GLU A 55 -16.42 16.27 30.11
C GLU A 55 -14.98 16.29 30.63
N LEU A 56 -14.29 15.15 30.60
CA LEU A 56 -12.88 15.07 31.00
C LEU A 56 -11.93 15.80 30.06
N SER A 57 -12.37 16.20 28.86
CA SER A 57 -11.60 17.11 28.02
C SER A 57 -11.55 18.55 28.57
N VAL A 58 -12.50 18.92 29.43
CA VAL A 58 -12.65 20.26 30.01
C VAL A 58 -12.39 20.25 31.52
N THR A 59 -12.98 19.26 32.24
CA THR A 59 -12.88 19.13 33.70
C THR A 59 -11.82 18.13 34.13
N GLU A 60 -11.35 18.21 35.37
CA GLU A 60 -10.37 17.27 35.95
C GLU A 60 -11.04 15.98 36.45
N MET A 61 -12.37 15.98 36.65
CA MET A 61 -13.13 14.90 37.23
C MET A 61 -14.57 14.96 36.76
N THR A 62 -15.19 13.79 36.56
CA THR A 62 -16.63 13.63 36.30
C THR A 62 -17.18 12.43 37.05
N THR A 63 -18.51 12.38 37.23
CA THR A 63 -19.21 11.26 37.87
C THR A 63 -20.24 10.68 36.89
N ILE A 64 -20.06 9.39 36.59
CA ILE A 64 -21.02 8.61 35.79
C ILE A 64 -22.08 8.09 36.76
N SER A 65 -23.32 8.56 36.63
CA SER A 65 -24.46 8.18 37.49
C SER A 65 -25.59 7.63 36.63
N LEU A 66 -25.85 6.33 36.76
CA LEU A 66 -26.90 5.61 36.03
C LEU A 66 -27.86 4.93 37.02
N PRO A 67 -28.97 5.62 37.40
CA PRO A 67 -29.92 5.05 38.30
C PRO A 67 -30.69 3.89 37.66
N PHE A 68 -31.00 2.86 38.48
CA PHE A 68 -31.76 1.67 38.05
C PHE A 68 -31.15 0.99 36.80
N ILE A 69 -29.85 0.81 36.82
CA ILE A 69 -29.13 0.26 35.65
C ILE A 69 -29.37 -1.24 35.46
N SER A 70 -29.54 -1.97 36.53
CA SER A 70 -29.80 -3.41 36.52
C SER A 70 -30.59 -3.86 37.75
N THR A 71 -30.95 -5.16 37.80
CA THR A 71 -31.63 -5.78 38.94
C THR A 71 -30.79 -6.96 39.45
N VAL A 72 -30.37 -6.94 40.68
CA VAL A 72 -29.57 -7.99 41.33
C VAL A 72 -30.33 -8.54 42.54
N GLY A 73 -30.59 -9.84 42.57
CA GLY A 73 -31.37 -10.47 43.67
C GLY A 73 -32.80 -9.95 43.80
N GLY A 74 -33.40 -9.43 42.74
CA GLY A 74 -34.74 -8.83 42.74
C GLY A 74 -34.79 -7.38 43.20
N GLN A 75 -33.66 -6.76 43.50
CA GLN A 75 -33.54 -5.35 43.88
C GLN A 75 -32.89 -4.55 42.75
N ALA A 76 -33.46 -3.34 42.49
CA ALA A 76 -32.88 -2.42 41.53
C ALA A 76 -31.57 -1.84 42.08
N VAL A 77 -30.51 -1.86 41.27
CA VAL A 77 -29.21 -1.32 41.63
C VAL A 77 -28.87 -0.12 40.73
N HIS A 78 -28.04 0.74 41.27
CA HIS A 78 -27.58 1.97 40.61
C HIS A 78 -26.09 1.81 40.32
N LEU A 79 -25.62 2.51 39.31
CA LEU A 79 -24.18 2.67 39.03
C LEU A 79 -23.81 4.12 39.33
N GLU A 80 -22.86 4.34 40.21
CA GLU A 80 -22.25 5.63 40.45
C GLU A 80 -20.73 5.49 40.52
N GLN A 81 -20.04 6.01 39.49
CA GLN A 81 -18.59 5.87 39.37
C GLN A 81 -17.94 7.21 39.08
N THR A 82 -17.04 7.66 39.94
CA THR A 82 -16.23 8.84 39.70
C THR A 82 -15.00 8.47 38.84
N LEU A 83 -14.77 9.26 37.81
CA LEU A 83 -13.63 9.12 36.91
C LEU A 83 -12.83 10.42 36.87
N THR A 84 -11.55 10.36 37.16
CA THR A 84 -10.62 11.52 37.04
C THR A 84 -9.93 11.50 35.68
N ARG A 85 -9.53 12.68 35.19
CA ARG A 85 -8.71 12.83 33.97
C ARG A 85 -7.40 12.04 34.07
N ALA A 86 -6.78 12.00 35.25
CA ALA A 86 -5.57 11.21 35.46
C ALA A 86 -5.82 9.72 35.21
N LYS A 87 -6.94 9.17 35.74
CA LYS A 87 -7.30 7.77 35.52
C LYS A 87 -7.69 7.52 34.06
N PHE A 88 -8.41 8.42 33.42
CA PHE A 88 -8.73 8.34 32.01
C PHE A 88 -7.45 8.29 31.15
N ASN A 89 -6.47 9.17 31.42
CA ASN A 89 -5.19 9.17 30.71
C ASN A 89 -4.41 7.85 30.92
N GLU A 90 -4.47 7.26 32.11
CA GLU A 90 -3.88 5.95 32.38
C GLU A 90 -4.52 4.84 31.53
N LEU A 91 -5.88 4.81 31.50
CA LEU A 91 -6.65 3.82 30.74
C LEU A 91 -6.46 3.91 29.22
N THR A 92 -6.11 5.07 28.71
CA THR A 92 -6.02 5.37 27.27
C THR A 92 -4.58 5.66 26.80
N ALA A 93 -3.57 5.44 27.63
CA ALA A 93 -2.18 5.76 27.33
C ALA A 93 -1.65 5.03 26.08
N ASP A 94 -2.04 3.78 25.90
CA ASP A 94 -1.69 2.96 24.74
C ASP A 94 -2.34 3.48 23.45
N LEU A 95 -3.60 3.96 23.51
CA LEU A 95 -4.29 4.55 22.37
C LEU A 95 -3.60 5.84 21.92
N VAL A 96 -3.22 6.69 22.88
CA VAL A 96 -2.46 7.92 22.59
C VAL A 96 -1.08 7.59 22.02
N ALA A 97 -0.40 6.55 22.53
CA ALA A 97 0.89 6.13 22.02
C ALA A 97 0.83 5.64 20.54
N ARG A 98 -0.25 4.96 20.14
CA ARG A 98 -0.48 4.50 18.75
C ARG A 98 -0.46 5.63 17.74
N THR A 99 -0.82 6.86 18.11
CA THR A 99 -0.79 8.02 17.20
C THR A 99 0.63 8.42 16.77
N GLU A 100 1.66 8.00 17.51
CA GLU A 100 3.06 8.38 17.23
C GLU A 100 3.56 7.81 15.90
N GLY A 101 3.29 6.53 15.63
CA GLY A 101 3.71 5.86 14.39
C GLY A 101 3.27 6.62 13.14
N PRO A 102 1.96 6.83 12.93
CA PRO A 102 1.44 7.56 11.78
C PRO A 102 2.03 8.97 11.61
N VAL A 103 2.20 9.73 12.71
CA VAL A 103 2.80 11.07 12.64
C VAL A 103 4.24 11.02 12.15
N ARG A 104 5.06 10.09 12.68
CA ARG A 104 6.46 9.92 12.27
C ARG A 104 6.56 9.44 10.81
N SER A 105 5.72 8.50 10.41
CA SER A 105 5.69 7.99 9.03
C SER A 105 5.31 9.09 8.04
N ALA A 106 4.29 9.90 8.34
CA ALA A 106 3.88 10.99 7.47
C ALA A 106 4.99 12.05 7.29
N LEU A 107 5.72 12.40 8.36
CA LEU A 107 6.85 13.32 8.29
C LEU A 107 8.01 12.73 7.47
N SER A 108 8.32 11.46 7.69
CA SER A 108 9.37 10.74 6.95
C SER A 108 9.05 10.65 5.45
N ASP A 109 7.82 10.28 5.10
CA ASP A 109 7.36 10.17 3.70
C ASP A 109 7.35 11.53 2.99
N ALA A 110 7.02 12.59 3.74
CA ALA A 110 7.07 13.95 3.22
C ALA A 110 8.52 14.52 3.09
N GLY A 111 9.50 13.84 3.69
CA GLY A 111 10.89 14.32 3.73
C GLY A 111 11.07 15.60 4.54
N ILE A 112 10.21 15.84 5.55
CA ILE A 112 10.17 17.09 6.34
C ILE A 112 10.53 16.77 7.80
N ALA A 113 11.45 17.55 8.37
CA ALA A 113 11.70 17.51 9.81
C ALA A 113 10.56 18.21 10.58
N ALA A 114 10.28 17.75 11.80
CA ALA A 114 9.25 18.37 12.64
C ALA A 114 9.48 19.87 12.88
N SER A 115 10.75 20.31 12.91
CA SER A 115 11.15 21.72 13.06
C SER A 115 10.85 22.60 11.83
N GLU A 116 10.59 21.98 10.67
CA GLU A 116 10.26 22.70 9.43
C GLU A 116 8.76 22.92 9.25
N LEU A 117 7.94 22.34 10.14
CA LEU A 117 6.50 22.56 10.13
C LEU A 117 6.17 24.01 10.46
N GLY A 118 5.45 24.69 9.58
CA GLY A 118 4.98 26.05 9.85
C GLY A 118 3.83 26.11 10.85
N LYS A 119 2.95 25.12 10.87
CA LYS A 119 1.77 25.07 11.75
C LYS A 119 1.24 23.64 11.89
N VAL A 120 0.70 23.33 13.07
CA VAL A 120 0.01 22.07 13.36
C VAL A 120 -1.46 22.37 13.61
N LEU A 121 -2.35 21.74 12.85
CA LEU A 121 -3.81 21.84 12.99
C LEU A 121 -4.35 20.52 13.52
N LEU A 122 -5.26 20.59 14.49
CA LEU A 122 -5.97 19.44 15.04
C LEU A 122 -7.42 19.45 14.54
N VAL A 123 -7.84 18.35 13.95
CA VAL A 123 -9.16 18.18 13.34
C VAL A 123 -9.81 16.92 13.90
N GLY A 124 -11.15 16.97 14.10
CA GLY A 124 -11.94 15.89 14.68
C GLY A 124 -12.06 15.95 16.20
N GLY A 125 -13.20 15.47 16.74
CA GLY A 125 -13.57 15.60 18.15
C GLY A 125 -12.57 14.99 19.14
N SER A 126 -11.92 13.85 18.78
CA SER A 126 -10.93 13.18 19.64
C SER A 126 -9.67 14.03 19.90
N THR A 127 -9.38 15.02 19.05
CA THR A 127 -8.27 15.95 19.25
C THR A 127 -8.51 16.96 20.38
N ARG A 128 -9.72 16.99 20.93
CA ARG A 128 -10.02 17.78 22.14
C ARG A 128 -9.45 17.16 23.41
N ILE A 129 -9.10 15.87 23.40
CA ILE A 129 -8.50 15.17 24.53
C ILE A 129 -7.14 15.77 24.84
N PRO A 130 -6.90 16.29 26.08
CA PRO A 130 -5.64 16.98 26.42
C PRO A 130 -4.39 16.12 26.21
N ALA A 131 -4.47 14.81 26.49
CA ALA A 131 -3.36 13.87 26.30
C ALA A 131 -2.96 13.75 24.82
N VAL A 132 -3.93 13.79 23.88
CA VAL A 132 -3.66 13.80 22.43
C VAL A 132 -2.97 15.09 22.01
N GLN A 133 -3.45 16.25 22.47
CA GLN A 133 -2.81 17.54 22.18
C GLN A 133 -1.38 17.61 22.68
N GLU A 134 -1.14 17.13 23.89
CA GLU A 134 0.20 17.08 24.49
C GLU A 134 1.11 16.12 23.74
N LYS A 135 0.61 14.95 23.32
CA LYS A 135 1.39 13.99 22.53
C LYS A 135 1.83 14.61 21.20
N VAL A 136 0.94 15.29 20.50
CA VAL A 136 1.27 15.99 19.24
C VAL A 136 2.31 17.07 19.48
N ARG A 137 2.17 17.85 20.56
CA ARG A 137 3.17 18.87 20.94
C ARG A 137 4.55 18.25 21.21
N GLN A 138 4.60 17.10 21.88
CA GLN A 138 5.86 16.39 22.15
C GLN A 138 6.50 15.87 20.87
N LEU A 139 5.73 15.38 19.91
CA LEU A 139 6.23 14.83 18.65
C LEU A 139 6.72 15.91 17.69
N THR A 140 6.06 17.07 17.66
CA THR A 140 6.34 18.13 16.68
C THR A 140 7.15 19.29 17.25
N GLY A 141 7.20 19.44 18.57
CA GLY A 141 7.76 20.61 19.24
C GLY A 141 6.90 21.88 19.11
N ILE A 142 5.77 21.82 18.39
CA ILE A 142 4.93 22.97 18.07
C ILE A 142 3.60 22.85 18.84
N MET A 143 3.17 23.96 19.45
CA MET A 143 1.84 24.00 20.05
C MET A 143 0.77 23.95 18.96
N PRO A 144 -0.15 22.97 19.00
CA PRO A 144 -1.21 22.90 18.02
C PRO A 144 -2.11 24.13 18.02
N SER A 145 -2.49 24.58 16.82
CA SER A 145 -3.32 25.76 16.64
C SER A 145 -4.77 25.47 17.06
N LYS A 146 -5.37 26.39 17.82
CA LYS A 146 -6.77 26.37 18.23
C LYS A 146 -7.66 27.31 17.41
N SER A 147 -7.16 27.82 16.26
CA SER A 147 -7.87 28.83 15.46
C SER A 147 -9.04 28.25 14.65
N ILE A 148 -9.19 26.94 14.58
CA ILE A 148 -10.23 26.24 13.81
C ILE A 148 -11.04 25.37 14.77
N ASN A 149 -12.36 25.34 14.61
CA ASN A 149 -13.20 24.39 15.32
C ASN A 149 -12.96 22.97 14.77
N PRO A 150 -12.42 22.04 15.55
CA PRO A 150 -12.08 20.71 15.07
C PRO A 150 -13.27 19.89 14.60
N ASP A 151 -14.49 20.17 15.09
CA ASP A 151 -15.71 19.45 14.72
C ASP A 151 -16.30 19.94 13.39
N GLU A 152 -16.08 21.20 13.04
CA GLU A 152 -16.67 21.84 11.85
C GLU A 152 -15.68 21.97 10.69
N CYS A 153 -14.39 21.79 10.93
CA CYS A 153 -13.32 22.05 9.98
C CYS A 153 -13.51 21.30 8.64
N VAL A 154 -13.94 20.04 8.70
CA VAL A 154 -14.18 19.22 7.49
C VAL A 154 -15.37 19.78 6.69
N ALA A 155 -16.47 20.12 7.37
CA ALA A 155 -17.65 20.67 6.71
C ALA A 155 -17.35 22.05 6.08
N GLN A 156 -16.60 22.89 6.76
CA GLN A 156 -16.16 24.20 6.24
C GLN A 156 -15.24 24.01 5.01
N GLY A 157 -14.28 23.07 5.08
CA GLY A 157 -13.41 22.75 3.96
C GLY A 157 -14.19 22.21 2.74
N ALA A 158 -15.15 21.33 2.97
CA ALA A 158 -16.03 20.81 1.93
C ALA A 158 -16.87 21.92 1.26
N ALA A 159 -17.39 22.88 2.04
CA ALA A 159 -18.12 24.01 1.52
C ALA A 159 -17.23 24.92 0.65
N ILE A 160 -16.00 25.20 1.09
CA ILE A 160 -15.01 25.98 0.30
C ILE A 160 -14.67 25.25 -1.01
N GLN A 161 -14.42 23.95 -0.95
CA GLN A 161 -14.14 23.16 -2.14
C GLN A 161 -15.35 23.10 -3.09
N GLY A 162 -16.56 22.95 -2.57
CA GLY A 162 -17.80 22.97 -3.35
C GLY A 162 -18.00 24.31 -4.08
N ASP A 163 -17.65 25.43 -3.43
CA ASP A 163 -17.70 26.75 -4.05
C ASP A 163 -16.72 26.88 -5.22
N THR A 164 -15.51 26.33 -5.09
CA THR A 164 -14.52 26.37 -6.18
C THR A 164 -14.92 25.55 -7.42
N LEU A 165 -15.82 24.56 -7.26
CA LEU A 165 -16.35 23.75 -8.36
C LEU A 165 -17.52 24.44 -9.11
N ASN A 166 -18.08 25.51 -8.54
CA ASN A 166 -19.19 26.26 -9.13
C ASN A 166 -18.66 27.42 -9.97
N GLU A 167 -18.69 27.28 -11.29
CA GLU A 167 -18.24 28.30 -12.26
C GLU A 167 -19.02 29.64 -12.19
N HIS A 168 -20.09 29.72 -11.41
CA HIS A 168 -21.03 30.87 -11.35
C HIS A 168 -21.02 31.65 -10.04
N THR A 169 -20.15 31.29 -9.07
CA THR A 169 -20.18 31.97 -7.77
C THR A 169 -19.18 33.10 -7.71
N THR A 170 -19.71 34.33 -7.75
CA THR A 170 -18.98 35.59 -7.51
C THR A 170 -18.72 35.84 -6.02
N LEU A 171 -18.29 34.87 -5.25
CA LEU A 171 -17.70 35.14 -3.96
C LEU A 171 -16.28 35.70 -4.21
N THR A 172 -16.21 37.00 -4.15
CA THR A 172 -15.06 37.88 -4.36
C THR A 172 -13.93 37.60 -3.40
N ASN A 173 -13.27 36.50 -3.50
CA ASN A 173 -11.95 36.17 -2.94
C ASN A 173 -11.64 34.67 -3.14
N SER A 174 -11.93 34.10 -4.30
CA SER A 174 -11.34 32.84 -4.67
C SER A 174 -9.80 33.05 -4.81
N THR A 175 -9.13 33.03 -3.70
CA THR A 175 -7.70 32.69 -3.69
C THR A 175 -7.65 31.34 -4.36
N GLY A 176 -7.11 31.26 -5.59
CA GLY A 176 -7.08 30.03 -6.40
C GLY A 176 -6.49 28.86 -5.62
N LEU A 177 -7.31 28.32 -4.71
CA LEU A 177 -6.94 27.18 -3.87
C LEU A 177 -6.96 25.94 -4.76
N LEU A 178 -5.79 25.45 -5.10
CA LEU A 178 -5.62 24.18 -5.78
C LEU A 178 -5.43 23.09 -4.73
N LEU A 179 -6.40 22.22 -4.59
CA LEU A 179 -6.25 21.01 -3.79
C LEU A 179 -5.57 19.94 -4.67
N LEU A 180 -4.37 19.55 -4.27
CA LEU A 180 -3.64 18.43 -4.86
C LEU A 180 -3.67 17.27 -3.89
N ASP A 181 -4.32 16.19 -4.28
CA ASP A 181 -4.33 14.93 -3.53
C ASP A 181 -3.16 14.04 -3.92
N VAL A 182 -2.96 12.92 -3.21
CA VAL A 182 -1.89 11.96 -3.47
C VAL A 182 -2.43 10.53 -3.47
N THR A 183 -1.73 9.64 -4.18
CA THR A 183 -2.02 8.21 -4.17
C THR A 183 -1.65 7.61 -2.82
N PRO A 184 -2.54 6.86 -2.12
CA PRO A 184 -2.24 6.29 -0.80
C PRO A 184 -1.28 5.10 -0.85
N LEU A 185 -1.24 4.37 -1.96
CA LEU A 185 -0.38 3.22 -2.23
C LEU A 185 0.15 3.26 -3.65
N SER A 186 1.28 2.57 -3.87
CA SER A 186 1.83 2.35 -5.20
C SER A 186 0.90 1.53 -6.07
N LEU A 187 0.88 1.84 -7.37
CA LEU A 187 0.19 1.06 -8.39
C LEU A 187 1.22 0.35 -9.26
N ALA A 188 0.96 -0.90 -9.53
CA ALA A 188 1.88 -1.80 -10.23
C ALA A 188 1.14 -2.66 -11.25
N ILE A 189 1.88 -3.31 -12.12
CA ILE A 189 1.40 -4.42 -12.95
C ILE A 189 2.18 -5.69 -12.62
N GLU A 190 1.50 -6.83 -12.77
CA GLU A 190 2.14 -8.13 -12.67
C GLU A 190 2.97 -8.38 -13.91
N THR A 191 4.25 -8.70 -13.70
CA THR A 191 5.20 -9.04 -14.75
C THR A 191 5.69 -10.48 -14.60
N VAL A 192 6.63 -10.88 -15.47
CA VAL A 192 7.17 -12.24 -15.51
C VAL A 192 7.67 -12.69 -14.15
N GLY A 193 7.29 -13.91 -13.75
CA GLY A 193 7.66 -14.46 -12.43
C GLY A 193 6.75 -14.01 -11.30
N GLY A 194 5.62 -13.34 -11.59
CA GLY A 194 4.70 -12.84 -10.56
C GLY A 194 5.25 -11.65 -9.78
N VAL A 195 6.16 -10.88 -10.38
CA VAL A 195 6.71 -9.66 -9.80
C VAL A 195 5.74 -8.50 -10.00
N ALA A 196 5.54 -7.68 -8.97
CA ALA A 196 4.81 -6.42 -9.06
C ALA A 196 5.77 -5.30 -9.51
N THR A 197 5.69 -4.93 -10.78
CA THR A 197 6.48 -3.82 -11.32
C THR A 197 5.71 -2.52 -11.10
N ARG A 198 6.25 -1.66 -10.24
CA ARG A 198 5.63 -0.36 -9.92
C ARG A 198 5.65 0.57 -11.11
N VAL A 199 4.53 1.22 -11.34
CA VAL A 199 4.33 2.23 -12.41
C VAL A 199 4.06 3.60 -11.81
N VAL A 200 3.27 3.66 -10.73
CA VAL A 200 3.01 4.89 -9.97
C VAL A 200 3.41 4.64 -8.52
N GLU A 201 4.28 5.47 -7.99
CA GLU A 201 4.73 5.35 -6.59
C GLU A 201 3.68 5.90 -5.61
N ARG A 202 3.72 5.41 -4.37
CA ARG A 202 2.96 5.95 -3.26
C ARG A 202 3.24 7.46 -3.08
N ASN A 203 2.24 8.21 -2.67
CA ASN A 203 2.31 9.66 -2.48
C ASN A 203 2.56 10.47 -3.78
N SER A 204 2.31 9.89 -4.95
CA SER A 204 2.31 10.66 -6.21
C SER A 204 1.14 11.63 -6.25
N THR A 205 1.41 12.90 -6.56
CA THR A 205 0.40 13.98 -6.61
C THR A 205 -0.57 13.79 -7.77
N LEU A 206 -1.87 13.92 -7.53
CA LEU A 206 -2.93 13.85 -8.56
C LEU A 206 -3.15 15.21 -9.24
N PRO A 207 -3.51 15.26 -10.54
CA PRO A 207 -3.67 14.12 -11.44
C PRO A 207 -2.32 13.52 -11.86
N VAL A 208 -2.31 12.21 -12.19
CA VAL A 208 -1.12 11.48 -12.64
C VAL A 208 -1.36 10.90 -14.03
N HIS A 209 -0.42 11.13 -14.91
CA HIS A 209 -0.29 10.43 -16.18
C HIS A 209 1.08 9.79 -16.25
N TYR A 210 1.15 8.48 -16.23
CA TYR A 210 2.41 7.73 -16.28
C TYR A 210 2.34 6.61 -17.31
N GLN A 211 3.42 6.42 -18.06
CA GLN A 211 3.46 5.52 -19.20
C GLN A 211 4.77 4.73 -19.18
N GLN A 212 4.67 3.41 -19.35
CA GLN A 212 5.82 2.53 -19.40
C GLN A 212 5.65 1.45 -20.47
N VAL A 213 6.76 1.09 -21.13
CA VAL A 213 6.77 0.07 -22.18
C VAL A 213 7.21 -1.27 -21.59
N PHE A 214 6.40 -2.28 -21.81
CA PHE A 214 6.65 -3.67 -21.45
C PHE A 214 6.76 -4.55 -22.69
N THR A 215 7.17 -5.80 -22.49
CA THR A 215 7.31 -6.76 -23.56
C THR A 215 6.68 -8.11 -23.21
N THR A 216 6.61 -9.02 -24.20
CA THR A 216 6.07 -10.36 -24.00
C THR A 216 7.11 -11.30 -23.38
N ALA A 217 6.66 -12.17 -22.48
CA ALA A 217 7.48 -13.22 -21.86
C ALA A 217 7.65 -14.46 -22.73
N GLY A 218 6.63 -14.83 -23.49
CA GLY A 218 6.59 -16.03 -24.32
C GLY A 218 6.79 -15.74 -25.80
N MET A 219 7.33 -16.73 -26.51
CA MET A 219 7.46 -16.70 -27.97
C MET A 219 6.09 -16.73 -28.65
N PHE A 220 5.90 -15.91 -29.67
CA PHE A 220 4.71 -15.89 -30.53
C PHE A 220 3.39 -15.70 -29.80
N GLN A 221 3.42 -15.02 -28.65
CA GLN A 221 2.19 -14.66 -27.94
C GLN A 221 1.30 -13.77 -28.82
N SER A 222 0.00 -14.06 -28.81
CA SER A 222 -1.01 -13.29 -29.52
C SER A 222 -1.85 -12.40 -28.59
N SER A 223 -1.64 -12.48 -27.29
CA SER A 223 -2.31 -11.66 -26.27
C SER A 223 -1.45 -11.55 -25.02
N VAL A 224 -1.63 -10.44 -24.29
CA VAL A 224 -1.09 -10.25 -22.93
C VAL A 224 -2.23 -9.95 -21.97
N GLU A 225 -2.12 -10.48 -20.76
CA GLU A 225 -3.01 -10.14 -19.65
C GLU A 225 -2.32 -9.10 -18.77
N ILE A 226 -3.02 -8.02 -18.51
CA ILE A 226 -2.58 -6.95 -17.63
C ILE A 226 -3.36 -7.08 -16.33
N ASN A 227 -2.66 -7.40 -15.24
CA ASN A 227 -3.17 -7.45 -13.88
C ASN A 227 -2.70 -6.19 -13.16
N VAL A 228 -3.62 -5.30 -12.84
CA VAL A 228 -3.37 -4.04 -12.15
C VAL A 228 -3.40 -4.31 -10.65
N LEU A 229 -2.35 -3.92 -9.97
CA LEU A 229 -2.10 -4.19 -8.55
C LEU A 229 -2.01 -2.88 -7.77
N GLN A 230 -2.46 -2.93 -6.52
CA GLN A 230 -2.28 -1.86 -5.55
C GLN A 230 -1.60 -2.42 -4.30
N GLY A 231 -0.52 -1.79 -3.84
CA GLY A 231 0.23 -2.18 -2.66
C GLY A 231 1.73 -1.97 -2.79
N GLU A 232 2.45 -2.29 -1.72
CA GLU A 232 3.90 -2.01 -1.58
C GLU A 232 4.79 -3.26 -1.69
N ARG A 233 4.19 -4.46 -1.79
CA ARG A 233 4.94 -5.71 -1.81
C ARG A 233 5.52 -6.00 -3.21
N PRO A 234 6.73 -6.60 -3.31
CA PRO A 234 7.36 -6.86 -4.60
C PRO A 234 6.73 -8.02 -5.39
N MET A 235 5.95 -8.89 -4.73
CA MET A 235 5.28 -10.00 -5.42
C MET A 235 3.81 -9.68 -5.67
N ALA A 236 3.32 -9.98 -6.88
CA ALA A 236 1.93 -9.69 -7.29
C ALA A 236 0.88 -10.34 -6.38
N ARG A 237 1.13 -11.55 -5.91
CA ARG A 237 0.23 -12.31 -5.01
C ARG A 237 0.05 -11.68 -3.63
N ASP A 238 1.02 -10.87 -3.20
CA ASP A 238 1.04 -10.23 -1.89
C ASP A 238 0.46 -8.80 -1.95
N ASN A 239 -0.04 -8.37 -3.12
CA ASN A 239 -0.73 -7.11 -3.36
C ASN A 239 -2.19 -7.35 -3.77
N LYS A 240 -3.04 -6.34 -3.64
CA LYS A 240 -4.43 -6.41 -4.08
C LYS A 240 -4.52 -6.23 -5.60
N SER A 241 -5.14 -7.19 -6.29
CA SER A 241 -5.53 -7.02 -7.69
C SER A 241 -6.81 -6.17 -7.76
N ILE A 242 -6.70 -4.97 -8.32
CA ILE A 242 -7.80 -4.00 -8.46
C ILE A 242 -8.47 -4.06 -9.83
N GLY A 243 -7.83 -4.72 -10.81
CA GLY A 243 -8.43 -4.92 -12.13
C GLY A 243 -7.58 -5.81 -13.03
N LYS A 244 -8.25 -6.56 -13.91
CA LYS A 244 -7.60 -7.40 -14.92
C LYS A 244 -8.25 -7.20 -16.28
N PHE A 245 -7.43 -7.08 -17.32
CA PHE A 245 -7.90 -7.05 -18.68
C PHE A 245 -6.89 -7.69 -19.63
N ARG A 246 -7.33 -8.01 -20.84
CA ARG A 246 -6.50 -8.71 -21.82
C ARG A 246 -6.43 -7.97 -23.14
N LEU A 247 -5.24 -7.58 -23.55
CA LEU A 247 -4.95 -7.07 -24.89
C LEU A 247 -4.75 -8.24 -25.85
N LYS A 248 -5.58 -8.33 -26.88
CA LYS A 248 -5.53 -9.37 -27.92
C LYS A 248 -5.06 -8.82 -29.25
N GLY A 249 -4.51 -9.71 -30.09
CA GLY A 249 -4.09 -9.36 -31.44
C GLY A 249 -2.79 -8.55 -31.49
N ILE A 250 -1.92 -8.77 -30.52
CA ILE A 250 -0.56 -8.23 -30.54
C ILE A 250 0.28 -8.91 -31.64
N ARG A 251 1.35 -8.23 -32.06
CA ARG A 251 2.28 -8.77 -33.04
C ARG A 251 2.91 -10.07 -32.52
N ARG A 252 2.81 -11.15 -33.29
CA ARG A 252 3.47 -12.42 -32.98
C ARG A 252 4.95 -12.31 -33.34
N ALA A 253 5.80 -12.32 -32.34
CA ALA A 253 7.24 -12.26 -32.47
C ALA A 253 7.95 -13.06 -31.37
N MET A 254 9.26 -13.07 -31.38
CA MET A 254 10.05 -13.65 -30.29
C MET A 254 9.77 -12.92 -28.97
N ALA A 255 9.96 -13.60 -27.85
CA ALA A 255 9.91 -12.98 -26.54
C ALA A 255 10.83 -11.75 -26.48
N GLY A 256 10.36 -10.66 -25.87
CA GLY A 256 11.13 -9.43 -25.75
C GLY A 256 11.01 -8.46 -26.94
N VAL A 257 10.40 -8.87 -28.07
CA VAL A 257 10.29 -8.03 -29.28
C VAL A 257 9.05 -7.13 -29.27
N PRO A 258 7.81 -7.63 -28.98
CA PRO A 258 6.63 -6.78 -28.96
C PRO A 258 6.72 -5.68 -27.88
N LYS A 259 6.34 -4.47 -28.23
CA LYS A 259 6.35 -3.30 -27.34
C LYS A 259 4.93 -2.96 -26.93
N ILE A 260 4.60 -3.26 -25.68
CA ILE A 260 3.29 -3.00 -25.08
C ILE A 260 3.40 -1.79 -24.16
N GLU A 261 2.88 -0.68 -24.59
CA GLU A 261 2.81 0.54 -23.83
C GLU A 261 1.63 0.46 -22.86
N VAL A 262 1.90 0.57 -21.56
CA VAL A 262 0.88 0.61 -20.51
C VAL A 262 0.87 2.01 -19.92
N THR A 263 -0.32 2.62 -19.91
CA THR A 263 -0.54 3.98 -19.40
C THR A 263 -1.47 3.93 -18.20
N PHE A 264 -1.09 4.63 -17.14
CA PHE A 264 -1.89 4.86 -15.94
C PHE A 264 -2.31 6.33 -15.93
N ASP A 265 -3.61 6.57 -16.01
CA ASP A 265 -4.22 7.88 -15.90
C ASP A 265 -5.07 7.95 -14.63
N ILE A 266 -4.72 8.84 -13.71
CA ILE A 266 -5.51 9.10 -12.51
C ILE A 266 -5.96 10.57 -12.59
N ASP A 267 -7.26 10.78 -12.61
CA ASP A 267 -7.84 12.12 -12.65
C ASP A 267 -7.82 12.81 -11.26
N THR A 268 -8.27 14.06 -11.20
CA THR A 268 -8.38 14.83 -9.96
C THR A 268 -9.37 14.25 -8.96
N ASN A 269 -10.28 13.37 -9.40
CA ASN A 269 -11.23 12.65 -8.54
C ASN A 269 -10.70 11.30 -8.06
N GLY A 270 -9.45 10.97 -8.43
CA GLY A 270 -8.83 9.70 -8.11
C GLY A 270 -9.36 8.51 -8.92
N ILE A 271 -10.05 8.74 -10.05
CA ILE A 271 -10.51 7.66 -10.93
C ILE A 271 -9.31 7.20 -11.76
N LEU A 272 -8.98 5.91 -11.64
CA LEU A 272 -7.87 5.29 -12.34
C LEU A 272 -8.34 4.64 -13.64
N THR A 273 -7.77 5.06 -14.76
CA THR A 273 -7.89 4.38 -16.05
C THR A 273 -6.55 3.79 -16.44
N VAL A 274 -6.51 2.48 -16.69
CA VAL A 274 -5.31 1.79 -17.18
C VAL A 274 -5.56 1.33 -18.59
N SER A 275 -4.68 1.74 -19.52
CA SER A 275 -4.72 1.32 -20.91
C SER A 275 -3.44 0.60 -21.31
N ALA A 276 -3.57 -0.37 -22.21
CA ALA A 276 -2.45 -1.05 -22.82
C ALA A 276 -2.55 -0.97 -24.34
N ARG A 277 -1.46 -0.62 -25.02
CA ARG A 277 -1.40 -0.47 -26.48
C ARG A 277 -0.18 -1.18 -27.04
N ASP A 278 -0.39 -2.01 -28.04
CA ASP A 278 0.71 -2.55 -28.85
C ASP A 278 1.17 -1.47 -29.83
N GLN A 279 2.43 -1.05 -29.72
CA GLN A 279 3.00 0.01 -30.57
C GLN A 279 3.13 -0.40 -32.03
N ASP A 280 3.28 -1.71 -32.34
CA ASP A 280 3.43 -2.22 -33.70
C ASP A 280 2.07 -2.33 -34.41
N THR A 281 1.04 -2.86 -33.76
CA THR A 281 -0.28 -3.09 -34.36
C THR A 281 -1.28 -1.94 -34.13
N GLY A 282 -0.98 -1.05 -33.18
CA GLY A 282 -1.86 0.03 -32.76
C GLY A 282 -3.09 -0.44 -31.96
N ARG A 283 -3.23 -1.75 -31.70
CA ARG A 283 -4.35 -2.27 -30.90
C ARG A 283 -4.23 -1.82 -29.46
N ALA A 284 -5.35 -1.39 -28.90
CA ALA A 284 -5.42 -0.93 -27.51
C ALA A 284 -6.62 -1.54 -26.80
N GLN A 285 -6.50 -1.65 -25.49
CA GLN A 285 -7.56 -2.04 -24.57
C GLN A 285 -7.36 -1.28 -23.25
N SER A 286 -8.47 -0.92 -22.59
CA SER A 286 -8.41 -0.19 -21.32
C SER A 286 -9.40 -0.75 -20.32
N ILE A 287 -9.17 -0.44 -19.05
CA ILE A 287 -10.09 -0.65 -17.93
C ILE A 287 -10.14 0.63 -17.09
N THR A 288 -11.34 1.01 -16.65
CA THR A 288 -11.52 2.06 -15.65
C THR A 288 -11.87 1.42 -14.32
N ILE A 289 -11.13 1.77 -13.29
CA ILE A 289 -11.24 1.19 -11.95
C ILE A 289 -11.95 2.22 -11.06
N THR A 290 -13.16 1.87 -10.62
CA THR A 290 -14.02 2.69 -9.77
C THR A 290 -13.78 2.40 -8.29
N ALA A 291 -14.43 3.16 -7.41
CA ALA A 291 -14.28 3.06 -5.96
C ALA A 291 -14.56 1.66 -5.39
N ASP A 292 -15.49 0.91 -5.99
CA ASP A 292 -15.89 -0.42 -5.52
C ASP A 292 -14.75 -1.47 -5.59
N ASN A 293 -13.75 -1.23 -6.45
CA ASN A 293 -12.60 -2.14 -6.63
C ASN A 293 -11.35 -1.67 -5.90
N LYS A 294 -11.38 -0.49 -5.25
CA LYS A 294 -10.25 0.04 -4.49
C LYS A 294 -10.13 -0.65 -3.12
N MET A 295 -8.96 -0.56 -2.55
CA MET A 295 -8.74 -0.97 -1.16
C MET A 295 -9.49 -0.03 -0.21
N SER A 296 -10.09 -0.60 0.83
CA SER A 296 -10.55 0.17 1.98
C SER A 296 -9.34 0.77 2.71
N GLU A 297 -9.58 1.79 3.52
CA GLU A 297 -8.49 2.40 4.31
C GLU A 297 -7.80 1.38 5.22
N ASP A 298 -8.56 0.45 5.81
CA ASP A 298 -8.03 -0.65 6.61
C ASP A 298 -7.08 -1.56 5.85
N GLU A 299 -7.48 -1.94 4.65
CA GLU A 299 -6.65 -2.75 3.76
C GLU A 299 -5.38 -2.00 3.35
N ILE A 300 -5.47 -0.67 3.13
CA ILE A 300 -4.32 0.20 2.81
C ILE A 300 -3.31 0.17 3.96
N GLN A 301 -3.77 0.42 5.19
CA GLN A 301 -2.91 0.43 6.37
C GLN A 301 -2.30 -0.95 6.66
N GLN A 302 -3.06 -2.02 6.44
CA GLN A 302 -2.54 -3.38 6.58
C GLN A 302 -1.46 -3.66 5.52
N ALA A 303 -1.68 -3.26 4.27
CA ALA A 303 -0.70 -3.44 3.19
C ALA A 303 0.63 -2.70 3.48
N ILE A 304 0.57 -1.50 4.07
CA ILE A 304 1.76 -0.74 4.48
C ILE A 304 2.50 -1.50 5.60
N ARG A 305 1.80 -1.91 6.66
CA ARG A 305 2.42 -2.68 7.76
C ARG A 305 3.04 -3.98 7.29
N ASP A 306 2.35 -4.72 6.43
CA ASP A 306 2.85 -5.97 5.87
C ASP A 306 4.12 -5.74 5.03
N ALA A 307 4.16 -4.66 4.25
CA ALA A 307 5.33 -4.30 3.46
C ALA A 307 6.55 -3.99 4.36
N GLU A 308 6.37 -3.26 5.44
CA GLU A 308 7.43 -2.97 6.41
C GLU A 308 7.90 -4.24 7.15
N GLN A 309 6.96 -5.07 7.62
CA GLN A 309 7.25 -6.30 8.36
C GLN A 309 8.03 -7.31 7.52
N TYR A 310 7.69 -7.45 6.25
CA TYR A 310 8.28 -8.46 5.37
C TYR A 310 9.38 -7.90 4.44
N ALA A 311 9.80 -6.64 4.60
CA ALA A 311 10.72 -5.94 3.71
C ALA A 311 12.01 -6.73 3.39
N ALA A 312 12.67 -7.33 4.39
CA ALA A 312 13.89 -8.11 4.19
C ALA A 312 13.63 -9.40 3.39
N GLN A 313 12.54 -10.11 3.69
CA GLN A 313 12.15 -11.33 2.99
C GLN A 313 11.76 -11.03 1.53
N ASP A 314 11.07 -9.92 1.33
CA ASP A 314 10.62 -9.47 0.02
C ASP A 314 11.79 -9.01 -0.85
N ALA A 315 12.79 -8.34 -0.27
CA ALA A 315 14.00 -7.97 -0.99
C ALA A 315 14.74 -9.23 -1.52
N PHE A 316 14.87 -10.26 -0.69
CA PHE A 316 15.44 -11.53 -1.12
C PHE A 316 14.63 -12.22 -2.22
N ARG A 317 13.30 -12.27 -2.07
CA ARG A 317 12.41 -12.86 -3.08
C ARG A 317 12.48 -12.14 -4.41
N ARG A 318 12.56 -10.81 -4.38
CA ARG A 318 12.71 -9.99 -5.59
C ARG A 318 14.03 -10.30 -6.28
N ASP A 319 15.18 -10.26 -5.58
CA ASP A 319 16.50 -10.57 -6.13
C ASP A 319 16.54 -11.97 -6.74
N LEU A 320 15.92 -12.94 -6.07
CA LEU A 320 15.80 -14.31 -6.57
C LEU A 320 15.00 -14.38 -7.87
N MET A 321 13.84 -13.72 -7.95
CA MET A 321 13.00 -13.73 -9.15
C MET A 321 13.66 -12.99 -10.31
N ASP A 322 14.27 -11.85 -10.05
CA ASP A 322 15.03 -11.09 -11.05
C ASP A 322 16.20 -11.92 -11.61
N THR A 323 16.92 -12.64 -10.73
CA THR A 323 18.01 -13.53 -11.13
C THR A 323 17.50 -14.70 -11.97
N ILE A 324 16.39 -15.34 -11.59
CA ILE A 324 15.79 -16.43 -12.38
C ILE A 324 15.35 -15.92 -13.77
N ASN A 325 14.73 -14.76 -13.85
CA ASN A 325 14.30 -14.16 -15.11
C ASN A 325 15.50 -13.83 -16.02
N GLN A 326 16.56 -13.24 -15.47
CA GLN A 326 17.80 -12.96 -16.20
C GLN A 326 18.46 -14.26 -16.72
N ALA A 327 18.49 -15.29 -15.88
CA ALA A 327 19.03 -16.59 -16.26
C ALA A 327 18.21 -17.27 -17.39
N GLN A 328 16.88 -17.18 -17.34
CA GLN A 328 16.02 -17.67 -18.42
C GLN A 328 16.25 -16.91 -19.74
N HIS A 329 16.42 -15.58 -19.65
CA HIS A 329 16.73 -14.76 -20.81
C HIS A 329 18.09 -15.11 -21.42
N LEU A 330 19.11 -15.28 -20.59
CA LEU A 330 20.44 -15.71 -21.01
C LEU A 330 20.38 -17.09 -21.70
N LEU A 331 19.70 -18.06 -21.13
CA LEU A 331 19.49 -19.37 -21.71
C LEU A 331 18.81 -19.30 -23.09
N ALA A 332 17.80 -18.46 -23.23
CA ALA A 332 17.12 -18.28 -24.52
C ALA A 332 18.04 -17.68 -25.58
N GLN A 333 18.83 -16.68 -25.21
CA GLN A 333 19.81 -16.05 -26.11
C GLN A 333 20.91 -17.05 -26.54
N VAL A 334 21.51 -17.74 -25.58
CA VAL A 334 22.58 -18.73 -25.87
C VAL A 334 22.04 -19.89 -26.70
N SER A 335 20.83 -20.39 -26.40
CA SER A 335 20.20 -21.43 -27.23
C SER A 335 19.96 -20.97 -28.67
N ALA A 336 19.49 -19.73 -28.87
CA ALA A 336 19.28 -19.15 -30.19
C ALA A 336 20.62 -19.01 -30.95
N ALA A 337 21.65 -18.50 -30.29
CA ALA A 337 22.98 -18.35 -30.84
C ALA A 337 23.61 -19.70 -31.20
N LEU A 338 23.46 -20.73 -30.37
CA LEU A 338 23.91 -22.09 -30.69
C LEU A 338 23.23 -22.67 -31.93
N ASN A 339 21.92 -22.41 -32.09
CA ASN A 339 21.18 -22.88 -33.26
C ASN A 339 21.67 -22.19 -34.56
N GLN A 340 22.01 -20.92 -34.49
CA GLN A 340 22.44 -20.13 -35.65
C GLN A 340 23.93 -20.29 -35.98
N CYS A 341 24.79 -20.18 -34.98
CA CYS A 341 26.24 -20.02 -35.17
C CYS A 341 27.10 -21.24 -34.74
N SER A 342 26.51 -22.34 -34.27
CA SER A 342 27.23 -23.46 -33.67
C SER A 342 28.21 -24.16 -34.61
N ARG A 343 28.12 -23.94 -35.94
CA ARG A 343 29.08 -24.48 -36.93
C ARG A 343 30.38 -23.67 -37.02
N GLN A 344 30.39 -22.49 -36.46
CA GLN A 344 31.53 -21.56 -36.46
C GLN A 344 32.41 -21.73 -35.21
N LEU A 345 31.94 -22.49 -34.20
CA LEU A 345 32.67 -22.80 -32.98
C LEU A 345 33.52 -24.09 -33.15
N ASP A 346 34.64 -24.15 -32.43
CA ASP A 346 35.39 -25.40 -32.29
C ASP A 346 34.64 -26.41 -31.42
N LYS A 347 35.07 -27.69 -31.45
CA LYS A 347 34.37 -28.76 -30.72
C LYS A 347 34.39 -28.60 -29.20
N ASP A 348 35.51 -28.10 -28.66
CA ASP A 348 35.72 -28.01 -27.22
C ASP A 348 34.97 -26.78 -26.66
N GLU A 349 34.98 -25.69 -27.39
CA GLU A 349 34.19 -24.48 -27.07
C GLU A 349 32.70 -24.78 -27.10
N LYS A 350 32.21 -25.42 -28.18
CA LYS A 350 30.82 -25.82 -28.30
C LYS A 350 30.37 -26.77 -27.18
N LYS A 351 31.24 -27.67 -26.77
CA LYS A 351 30.96 -28.59 -25.66
C LYS A 351 30.85 -27.83 -24.35
N ARG A 352 31.80 -26.94 -24.03
CA ARG A 352 31.76 -26.10 -22.81
C ARG A 352 30.49 -25.30 -22.71
N VAL A 353 30.13 -24.56 -23.77
CA VAL A 353 28.89 -23.74 -23.76
C VAL A 353 27.67 -24.62 -23.52
N LYS A 354 27.58 -25.81 -24.12
CA LYS A 354 26.44 -26.72 -23.89
C LYS A 354 26.41 -27.31 -22.49
N ASP A 355 27.56 -27.63 -21.92
CA ASP A 355 27.65 -28.17 -20.56
C ASP A 355 27.23 -27.10 -19.54
N ASP A 356 27.68 -25.84 -19.72
CA ASP A 356 27.30 -24.71 -18.87
C ASP A 356 25.83 -24.31 -19.05
N GLU A 357 25.30 -24.32 -20.28
CA GLU A 357 23.88 -24.14 -20.56
C GLU A 357 23.02 -25.19 -19.84
N ALA A 358 23.44 -26.47 -19.90
CA ALA A 358 22.73 -27.55 -19.24
C ALA A 358 22.79 -27.42 -17.70
N ALA A 359 23.91 -26.99 -17.14
CA ALA A 359 24.08 -26.76 -15.71
C ALA A 359 23.15 -25.66 -15.21
N LEU A 360 23.11 -24.50 -15.88
CA LEU A 360 22.21 -23.40 -15.52
C LEU A 360 20.74 -23.81 -15.69
N ARG A 361 20.38 -24.48 -16.79
CA ARG A 361 19.04 -25.00 -17.06
C ARG A 361 18.56 -25.95 -15.94
N HIS A 362 19.46 -26.81 -15.45
CA HIS A 362 19.17 -27.75 -14.39
C HIS A 362 18.87 -27.02 -13.04
N LEU A 363 19.67 -26.00 -12.70
CA LEU A 363 19.45 -25.20 -11.50
C LEU A 363 18.09 -24.49 -11.55
N ILE A 364 17.77 -23.85 -12.67
CA ILE A 364 16.48 -23.14 -12.84
C ILE A 364 15.30 -24.12 -12.88
N GLY A 365 15.44 -25.28 -13.52
CA GLY A 365 14.37 -26.29 -13.61
C GLY A 365 13.95 -26.86 -12.26
N ARG A 366 14.82 -26.80 -11.25
CA ARG A 366 14.53 -27.19 -9.86
C ARG A 366 14.11 -26.03 -8.96
N ALA A 367 14.21 -24.80 -9.45
CA ALA A 367 13.91 -23.60 -8.67
C ALA A 367 12.45 -23.60 -8.21
N LYS A 368 12.29 -23.62 -6.90
CA LYS A 368 11.01 -23.36 -6.23
C LYS A 368 11.19 -22.10 -5.39
N PRO A 369 10.83 -20.91 -5.88
CA PRO A 369 11.15 -19.63 -5.26
C PRO A 369 10.81 -19.53 -3.75
N ASP A 370 9.74 -20.19 -3.33
CA ASP A 370 9.33 -20.19 -1.92
C ASP A 370 10.21 -21.06 -0.99
N LYS A 371 11.10 -21.89 -1.56
CA LYS A 371 11.95 -22.83 -0.81
C LYS A 371 13.44 -22.61 -1.03
N MET A 372 13.81 -21.64 -1.86
CA MET A 372 15.19 -21.36 -2.17
C MET A 372 15.88 -20.56 -1.07
N THR A 373 17.17 -20.82 -0.93
CA THR A 373 18.06 -20.19 0.05
C THR A 373 19.01 -19.18 -0.62
N ALA A 374 19.77 -18.44 0.18
CA ALA A 374 20.81 -17.55 -0.31
C ALA A 374 21.93 -18.32 -1.07
N ASP A 375 22.20 -19.57 -0.67
CA ASP A 375 23.18 -20.43 -1.35
C ASP A 375 22.69 -20.83 -2.75
N ASP A 376 21.40 -21.14 -2.91
CA ASP A 376 20.79 -21.42 -4.20
C ASP A 376 20.86 -20.22 -5.14
N LEU A 377 20.57 -19.02 -4.63
CA LEU A 377 20.70 -17.77 -5.37
C LEU A 377 22.14 -17.53 -5.83
N SER A 378 23.12 -17.75 -4.94
CA SER A 378 24.54 -17.64 -5.25
C SER A 378 24.97 -18.64 -6.33
N ALA A 379 24.47 -19.88 -6.26
CA ALA A 379 24.75 -20.92 -7.25
C ALA A 379 24.21 -20.55 -8.65
N ILE A 380 23.00 -19.99 -8.74
CA ILE A 380 22.44 -19.51 -10.01
C ILE A 380 23.28 -18.36 -10.57
N LYS A 381 23.61 -17.35 -9.75
CA LYS A 381 24.45 -16.21 -10.19
C LYS A 381 25.84 -16.69 -10.71
N SER A 382 26.47 -17.64 -10.02
CA SER A 382 27.73 -18.22 -10.43
C SER A 382 27.62 -18.98 -11.76
N ALA A 383 26.59 -19.80 -11.93
CA ALA A 383 26.36 -20.53 -13.18
C ALA A 383 26.02 -19.58 -14.36
N MET A 384 25.33 -18.48 -14.12
CA MET A 384 25.10 -17.44 -15.13
C MET A 384 26.43 -16.83 -15.59
N ALA A 385 27.25 -16.39 -14.64
CA ALA A 385 28.57 -15.80 -14.97
C ALA A 385 29.47 -16.76 -15.74
N THR A 386 29.44 -18.07 -15.41
CA THR A 386 30.17 -19.12 -16.13
C THR A 386 29.66 -19.24 -17.56
N LEU A 387 28.35 -19.28 -17.77
CA LEU A 387 27.76 -19.38 -19.10
C LEU A 387 28.01 -18.11 -19.93
N GLU A 388 27.92 -16.92 -19.35
CA GLU A 388 28.28 -15.66 -20.02
C GLU A 388 29.70 -15.66 -20.50
N SER A 389 30.63 -16.08 -19.64
CA SER A 389 32.06 -16.18 -19.99
C SER A 389 32.33 -17.20 -21.12
N SER A 390 31.77 -18.39 -21.03
CA SER A 390 31.98 -19.45 -22.02
C SER A 390 31.29 -19.16 -23.35
N SER A 391 30.17 -18.42 -23.34
CA SER A 391 29.40 -18.07 -24.54
C SER A 391 29.79 -16.74 -25.18
N ALA A 392 30.75 -15.98 -24.63
CA ALA A 392 31.11 -14.64 -25.09
C ALA A 392 31.48 -14.59 -26.57
N HIS A 393 32.29 -15.54 -27.05
CA HIS A 393 32.66 -15.66 -28.47
C HIS A 393 31.45 -16.02 -29.34
N LEU A 394 30.64 -16.99 -28.92
CA LEU A 394 29.38 -17.34 -29.61
C LEU A 394 28.43 -16.14 -29.74
N MET A 395 28.27 -15.36 -28.66
CA MET A 395 27.43 -14.15 -28.68
C MET A 395 27.97 -13.04 -29.58
N SER A 396 29.29 -12.95 -29.79
CA SER A 396 29.88 -12.01 -30.74
C SER A 396 29.60 -12.36 -32.21
N LEU A 397 29.32 -13.63 -32.50
CA LEU A 397 28.98 -14.14 -33.83
C LEU A 397 27.45 -14.09 -34.09
N PHE A 398 26.67 -13.90 -33.09
CA PHE A 398 25.20 -13.92 -33.16
C PHE A 398 24.61 -12.58 -33.56
N ASP A 399 23.83 -12.55 -34.66
CA ASP A 399 23.03 -11.40 -35.07
C ASP A 399 21.54 -11.68 -34.81
N PRO A 400 20.93 -11.01 -33.80
CA PRO A 400 19.52 -11.21 -33.46
C PRO A 400 18.55 -10.76 -34.58
N ASN A 401 18.98 -9.91 -35.53
CA ASN A 401 18.16 -9.39 -36.61
C ASN A 401 18.21 -10.24 -37.89
N ALA A 402 19.12 -11.20 -38.00
CA ALA A 402 19.27 -12.01 -39.21
C ALA A 402 18.08 -12.97 -39.49
N GLN A 403 17.15 -13.18 -38.53
CA GLN A 403 16.00 -14.05 -38.74
C GLN A 403 14.81 -13.38 -39.50
N GLY A 404 14.88 -12.08 -39.77
CA GLY A 404 13.81 -11.32 -40.47
C GLY A 404 13.90 -11.28 -42.01
N SER A 405 14.99 -11.72 -42.64
CA SER A 405 15.24 -11.53 -44.07
C SER A 405 15.11 -12.78 -44.94
N GLY A 406 14.61 -13.88 -44.44
CA GLY A 406 14.57 -15.16 -45.17
C GLY A 406 13.19 -15.77 -45.36
N GLN A 407 12.19 -15.00 -45.82
CA GLN A 407 11.00 -15.51 -46.55
C GLN A 407 10.32 -14.32 -47.25
N SER A 408 10.75 -14.07 -48.46
CA SER A 408 9.98 -13.42 -49.53
C SER A 408 9.32 -14.48 -50.40
#